data_36d4637ba36f23af10715238c3243a1d
#
_entry.id   36d4637ba36f23af10715238c3243a1d
#
_cell.length_a   1.000
_cell.length_b   1.000
_cell.length_c   1.000
_cell.angle_alpha   90.00
_cell.angle_beta   90.00
_cell.angle_gamma   90.00
#
_symmetry.space_group_name_H-M   'P 1'
#
loop_
_entity.id
_entity.type
_entity.pdbx_description
1 polymer ?
#
loop_
_entity_poly.entity_id
_entity_poly.type
_entity_poly.pdbx_seq_one_letter_code
_entity_poly.pdbx_strand_id
1 'polypeptide(L)'
;MTGISAYTHQFMYLNQIERSFSAAHALDIGGVREPIHGHNWSVTVIVAGTSLDADGLLVDFHALERTIDSIIGRFHNQNLNTTPPFDQINPSAELVAQYIAVQIIPSLPMAVRVQSVSVGEAPGCTATYINPFTGMER
;
A
#
# COMPACT_ATOMS: atom_id res chain seq x y z
N MET A 1 -43.01 3.03 -12.51
CA MET A 1 -42.24 3.27 -11.45
C MET A 1 -40.94 2.54 -11.44
N THR A 2 -40.04 2.95 -12.05
CA THR A 2 -38.94 2.09 -12.30
C THR A 2 -37.62 2.80 -12.19
N GLY A 3 -37.72 4.10 -12.03
CA GLY A 3 -36.49 4.90 -12.07
C GLY A 3 -35.58 4.77 -10.86
N ILE A 4 -36.14 4.33 -9.73
CA ILE A 4 -35.38 4.37 -8.48
C ILE A 4 -34.33 3.27 -8.42
N SER A 5 -34.62 2.12 -9.02
CA SER A 5 -33.66 1.01 -8.99
C SER A 5 -32.41 1.29 -9.81
N ALA A 6 -32.48 2.21 -10.76
CA ALA A 6 -31.31 2.58 -11.56
C ALA A 6 -30.29 3.38 -10.76
N TYR A 7 -30.68 3.89 -9.61
CA TYR A 7 -29.81 4.70 -8.77
C TYR A 7 -29.55 4.01 -7.44
N THR A 8 -29.28 2.71 -7.49
CA THR A 8 -28.85 2.01 -6.28
C THR A 8 -27.52 2.58 -5.87
N HIS A 9 -27.52 3.40 -4.83
CA HIS A 9 -26.31 3.97 -4.30
C HIS A 9 -25.54 2.85 -3.58
N GLN A 10 -24.42 2.49 -4.13
CA GLN A 10 -23.49 1.64 -3.43
C GLN A 10 -22.66 2.51 -2.50
N PHE A 11 -22.78 2.26 -1.20
CA PHE A 11 -21.90 2.88 -0.24
C PHE A 11 -20.53 2.22 -0.35
N MET A 12 -19.50 3.03 -0.25
CA MET A 12 -18.13 2.56 -0.22
C MET A 12 -17.52 2.94 1.12
N TYR A 13 -16.85 2.00 1.71
CA TYR A 13 -16.12 2.19 2.94
C TYR A 13 -14.63 2.15 2.65
N LEU A 14 -13.88 3.01 3.33
CA LEU A 14 -12.44 3.05 3.26
C LEU A 14 -11.88 2.87 4.66
N ASN A 15 -10.89 2.00 4.80
CA ASN A 15 -10.10 1.92 6.04
C ASN A 15 -8.67 2.31 5.71
N GLN A 16 -8.06 3.07 6.58
CA GLN A 16 -6.72 3.60 6.39
C GLN A 16 -5.84 3.21 7.56
N ILE A 17 -4.64 2.71 7.25
CA ILE A 17 -3.59 2.41 8.23
C ILE A 17 -2.37 3.25 7.85
N GLU A 18 -1.80 3.90 8.85
CA GLU A 18 -0.55 4.66 8.71
C GLU A 18 0.56 3.97 9.49
N ARG A 19 1.73 3.85 8.85
CA ARG A 19 2.92 3.25 9.43
C ARG A 19 4.16 4.02 8.97
N SER A 20 5.28 3.71 9.59
CA SER A 20 6.58 4.23 9.16
C SER A 20 7.65 3.18 9.37
N PHE A 21 8.73 3.30 8.60
CA PHE A 21 9.92 2.49 8.78
C PHE A 21 11.14 3.31 8.37
N SER A 22 12.30 2.95 8.90
CA SER A 22 13.57 3.60 8.56
C SER A 22 14.36 2.68 7.66
N ALA A 23 14.83 3.19 6.52
CA ALA A 23 15.62 2.40 5.59
C ALA A 23 16.51 3.29 4.74
N ALA A 24 17.63 2.73 4.32
CA ALA A 24 18.52 3.38 3.37
C ALA A 24 18.25 2.88 1.97
N HIS A 25 18.53 3.71 0.99
CA HIS A 25 18.50 3.31 -0.42
C HIS A 25 19.41 4.20 -1.26
N ALA A 26 19.69 3.74 -2.47
CA ALA A 26 20.31 4.51 -3.52
C ALA A 26 19.58 4.17 -4.82
N LEU A 27 19.18 5.18 -5.56
CA LEU A 27 18.50 5.00 -6.83
C LEU A 27 19.51 5.02 -7.97
N ASP A 28 19.22 4.22 -9.00
CA ASP A 28 19.85 4.33 -10.29
C ASP A 28 19.02 5.28 -11.14
N ILE A 29 19.60 6.43 -11.49
CA ILE A 29 18.93 7.46 -12.27
C ILE A 29 19.76 7.75 -13.50
N GLY A 30 19.18 7.49 -14.69
CA GLY A 30 19.89 7.71 -15.94
C GLY A 30 21.17 6.90 -16.07
N GLY A 31 21.21 5.70 -15.48
CA GLY A 31 22.38 4.83 -15.51
C GLY A 31 23.44 5.16 -14.47
N VAL A 32 23.20 6.13 -13.60
CA VAL A 32 24.11 6.54 -12.54
C VAL A 32 23.48 6.26 -11.18
N ARG A 33 24.24 5.58 -10.32
CA ARG A 33 23.81 5.34 -8.95
C ARG A 33 24.10 6.54 -8.07
N GLU A 34 23.06 7.06 -7.42
CA GLU A 34 23.23 8.11 -6.43
C GLU A 34 23.92 7.58 -5.16
N PRO A 35 24.50 8.45 -4.31
CA PRO A 35 25.00 8.02 -3.01
C PRO A 35 23.89 7.43 -2.14
N ILE A 36 24.23 6.39 -1.38
CA ILE A 36 23.29 5.80 -0.44
C ILE A 36 22.93 6.80 0.66
N HIS A 37 21.65 6.84 1.00
CA HIS A 37 21.15 7.73 2.04
C HIS A 37 19.92 7.11 2.70
N GLY A 38 19.59 7.58 3.89
CA GLY A 38 18.50 7.03 4.68
C GLY A 38 17.33 7.99 4.80
N HIS A 39 16.15 7.40 4.98
CA HIS A 39 14.91 8.12 5.22
C HIS A 39 14.12 7.46 6.32
N ASN A 40 13.25 8.24 6.97
CA ASN A 40 12.10 7.73 7.67
C ASN A 40 10.94 7.71 6.67
N TRP A 41 10.60 6.51 6.23
CA TRP A 41 9.58 6.31 5.22
C TRP A 41 8.21 6.29 5.87
N SER A 42 7.29 7.08 5.35
CA SER A 42 5.88 7.01 5.76
C SER A 42 5.11 6.12 4.80
N VAL A 43 4.17 5.34 5.33
CA VAL A 43 3.33 4.44 4.54
C VAL A 43 1.88 4.66 4.93
N THR A 44 1.03 4.91 3.94
CA THR A 44 -0.41 5.02 4.14
C THR A 44 -1.09 4.00 3.23
N VAL A 45 -1.77 3.05 3.83
CA VAL A 45 -2.50 2.01 3.10
C VAL A 45 -3.99 2.30 3.22
N ILE A 46 -4.69 2.34 2.08
CA ILE A 46 -6.14 2.49 2.05
C ILE A 46 -6.73 1.25 1.37
N VAL A 47 -7.63 0.59 2.07
CA VAL A 47 -8.43 -0.51 1.53
C VAL A 47 -9.88 -0.05 1.38
N ALA A 48 -10.60 -0.64 0.44
CA ALA A 48 -11.94 -0.21 0.08
C ALA A 48 -12.85 -1.41 -0.17
N GLY A 49 -14.12 -1.22 0.09
CA GLY A 49 -15.16 -2.19 -0.23
C GLY A 49 -16.55 -1.60 -0.05
N THR A 50 -17.54 -2.33 -0.53
CA THR A 50 -18.93 -1.85 -0.55
C THR A 50 -19.81 -2.56 0.47
N SER A 51 -19.31 -3.60 1.14
CA SER A 51 -20.09 -4.36 2.12
C SER A 51 -19.31 -4.56 3.39
N LEU A 52 -20.03 -4.65 4.48
CA LEU A 52 -19.46 -4.89 5.81
C LEU A 52 -19.79 -6.31 6.24
N ASP A 53 -18.97 -6.86 7.14
CA ASP A 53 -19.24 -8.17 7.72
C ASP A 53 -20.35 -8.11 8.79
N ALA A 54 -20.60 -9.23 9.47
CA ALA A 54 -21.64 -9.33 10.47
C ALA A 54 -21.43 -8.40 11.68
N ASP A 55 -20.19 -8.00 11.91
CA ASP A 55 -19.84 -7.10 13.00
C ASP A 55 -19.82 -5.63 12.58
N GLY A 56 -20.15 -5.35 11.30
CA GLY A 56 -20.14 -4.00 10.78
C GLY A 56 -18.75 -3.51 10.38
N LEU A 57 -17.82 -4.42 10.09
CA LEU A 57 -16.45 -4.09 9.74
C LEU A 57 -16.19 -4.34 8.26
N LEU A 58 -15.44 -3.44 7.63
CA LEU A 58 -14.88 -3.69 6.30
C LEU A 58 -13.77 -4.72 6.41
N VAL A 59 -12.81 -4.46 7.29
CA VAL A 59 -11.75 -5.39 7.69
C VAL A 59 -11.47 -5.19 9.17
N ASP A 60 -10.86 -6.19 9.79
CA ASP A 60 -10.32 -6.03 11.13
C ASP A 60 -9.02 -5.22 11.03
N PHE A 61 -9.00 -4.04 11.66
CA PHE A 61 -7.82 -3.18 11.67
C PHE A 61 -6.59 -3.92 12.20
N HIS A 62 -6.73 -4.71 13.25
CA HIS A 62 -5.58 -5.41 13.84
C HIS A 62 -5.00 -6.45 12.89
N ALA A 63 -5.85 -7.15 12.13
CA ALA A 63 -5.38 -8.09 11.12
C ALA A 63 -4.63 -7.37 10.00
N LEU A 64 -5.16 -6.24 9.54
CA LEU A 64 -4.53 -5.44 8.50
C LEU A 64 -3.20 -4.86 9.00
N GLU A 65 -3.18 -4.37 10.23
CA GLU A 65 -1.94 -3.87 10.85
C GLU A 65 -0.85 -4.95 10.88
N ARG A 66 -1.19 -6.17 11.29
CA ARG A 66 -0.22 -7.27 11.34
C ARG A 66 0.35 -7.58 9.96
N THR A 67 -0.50 -7.57 8.93
CA THR A 67 -0.05 -7.80 7.56
C THR A 67 0.93 -6.72 7.11
N ILE A 68 0.57 -5.46 7.32
CA ILE A 68 1.42 -4.33 6.93
C ILE A 68 2.73 -4.36 7.71
N ASP A 69 2.66 -4.58 9.01
CA ASP A 69 3.85 -4.63 9.87
C ASP A 69 4.80 -5.75 9.46
N SER A 70 4.27 -6.89 9.05
CA SER A 70 5.08 -8.00 8.54
C SER A 70 5.80 -7.63 7.24
N ILE A 71 5.14 -6.88 6.36
CA ILE A 71 5.74 -6.46 5.09
C ILE A 71 6.84 -5.43 5.33
N ILE A 72 6.53 -4.34 6.04
CA ILE A 72 7.49 -3.26 6.24
C ILE A 72 8.60 -3.64 7.23
N GLY A 73 8.34 -4.61 8.11
CA GLY A 73 9.35 -5.11 9.04
C GLY A 73 10.56 -5.70 8.35
N ARG A 74 10.39 -6.19 7.13
CA ARG A 74 11.52 -6.70 6.33
C ARG A 74 12.45 -5.58 5.86
N PHE A 75 11.95 -4.36 5.77
CA PHE A 75 12.67 -3.20 5.28
C PHE A 75 13.23 -2.34 6.40
N HIS A 76 12.64 -2.44 7.58
CA HIS A 76 12.99 -1.57 8.69
C HIS A 76 14.44 -1.79 9.12
N ASN A 77 15.19 -0.69 9.21
CA ASN A 77 16.63 -0.67 9.57
C ASN A 77 17.50 -1.45 8.57
N GLN A 78 17.06 -1.52 7.31
CA GLN A 78 17.79 -2.22 6.25
C GLN A 78 18.25 -1.25 5.18
N ASN A 79 19.19 -1.72 4.36
CA ASN A 79 19.51 -1.14 3.08
C ASN A 79 18.63 -1.82 2.02
N LEU A 80 17.72 -1.08 1.41
CA LEU A 80 16.79 -1.65 0.44
C LEU A 80 17.52 -2.27 -0.75
N ASN A 81 18.65 -1.69 -1.16
CA ASN A 81 19.40 -2.20 -2.31
C ASN A 81 19.98 -3.60 -2.09
N THR A 82 20.02 -4.07 -0.86
CA THR A 82 20.45 -5.43 -0.52
C THR A 82 19.31 -6.29 0.04
N THR A 83 18.08 -5.78 -0.01
CA THR A 83 16.90 -6.46 0.53
C THR A 83 15.95 -6.81 -0.62
N PRO A 84 15.70 -8.10 -0.89
CA PRO A 84 14.77 -8.48 -1.95
C PRO A 84 13.36 -7.88 -1.76
N PRO A 85 12.71 -7.43 -2.83
CA PRO A 85 13.08 -7.52 -4.25
C PRO A 85 13.95 -6.37 -4.74
N PHE A 86 14.30 -5.42 -3.88
CA PHE A 86 14.97 -4.17 -4.25
C PHE A 86 16.49 -4.34 -4.45
N ASP A 87 17.00 -5.53 -4.24
CA ASP A 87 18.33 -5.93 -4.72
C ASP A 87 18.36 -6.11 -6.24
N GLN A 88 17.19 -6.29 -6.88
CA GLN A 88 17.04 -6.47 -8.33
C GLN A 88 16.22 -5.37 -9.00
N ILE A 89 15.47 -4.60 -8.23
CA ILE A 89 14.57 -3.56 -8.70
C ILE A 89 14.97 -2.25 -8.02
N ASN A 90 14.96 -1.16 -8.79
CA ASN A 90 15.29 0.17 -8.26
C ASN A 90 14.35 0.53 -7.10
N PRO A 91 14.85 0.81 -5.90
CA PRO A 91 14.01 1.05 -4.71
C PRO A 91 13.45 2.49 -4.67
N SER A 92 12.73 2.88 -5.70
CA SER A 92 12.02 4.15 -5.73
C SER A 92 10.79 4.10 -4.82
N ALA A 93 10.31 5.26 -4.38
CA ALA A 93 9.10 5.34 -3.58
C ALA A 93 7.90 4.74 -4.31
N GLU A 94 7.83 4.94 -5.62
CA GLU A 94 6.78 4.38 -6.48
C GLU A 94 6.77 2.85 -6.44
N LEU A 95 7.94 2.23 -6.61
CA LEU A 95 8.05 0.78 -6.63
C LEU A 95 7.91 0.17 -5.23
N VAL A 96 8.34 0.88 -4.19
CA VAL A 96 8.09 0.45 -2.81
C VAL A 96 6.59 0.46 -2.53
N ALA A 97 5.88 1.51 -2.94
CA ALA A 97 4.43 1.58 -2.78
C ALA A 97 3.71 0.45 -3.51
N GLN A 98 4.09 0.19 -4.76
CA GLN A 98 3.51 -0.89 -5.55
C GLN A 98 3.76 -2.26 -4.90
N TYR A 99 4.98 -2.49 -4.44
CA TYR A 99 5.32 -3.75 -3.79
C TYR A 99 4.46 -4.00 -2.55
N ILE A 100 4.32 -2.98 -1.70
CA ILE A 100 3.49 -3.10 -0.49
C ILE A 100 2.04 -3.42 -0.88
N ALA A 101 1.50 -2.72 -1.87
CA ALA A 101 0.12 -2.96 -2.34
C ALA A 101 -0.08 -4.40 -2.79
N VAL A 102 0.83 -4.93 -3.60
CA VAL A 102 0.73 -6.30 -4.13
C VAL A 102 0.84 -7.32 -3.01
N GLN A 103 1.68 -7.09 -2.00
CA GLN A 103 1.86 -8.01 -0.90
C GLN A 103 0.65 -8.06 0.05
N ILE A 104 -0.13 -7.00 0.13
CA ILE A 104 -1.31 -6.95 0.99
C ILE A 104 -2.47 -7.75 0.41
N ILE A 105 -2.61 -7.77 -0.91
CA ILE A 105 -3.78 -8.35 -1.61
C ILE A 105 -4.15 -9.74 -1.11
N PRO A 106 -3.24 -10.72 -0.97
CA PRO A 106 -3.62 -12.08 -0.56
C PRO A 106 -4.23 -12.17 0.84
N SER A 107 -4.01 -11.18 1.69
CA SER A 107 -4.51 -11.18 3.07
C SER A 107 -5.92 -10.61 3.20
N LEU A 108 -6.44 -9.98 2.15
CA LEU A 108 -7.73 -9.31 2.20
C LEU A 108 -8.88 -10.24 1.86
N PRO A 109 -10.06 -10.04 2.46
CA PRO A 109 -11.28 -10.70 2.00
C PRO A 109 -11.56 -10.41 0.53
N MET A 110 -12.28 -11.31 -0.15
CA MET A 110 -12.54 -11.21 -1.59
C MET A 110 -13.21 -9.89 -1.99
N ALA A 111 -14.10 -9.39 -1.14
CA ALA A 111 -14.86 -8.17 -1.44
C ALA A 111 -14.10 -6.88 -1.12
N VAL A 112 -12.89 -7.00 -0.60
CA VAL A 112 -12.08 -5.85 -0.19
C VAL A 112 -10.86 -5.76 -1.09
N ARG A 113 -10.56 -4.54 -1.55
CA ARG A 113 -9.41 -4.30 -2.41
C ARG A 113 -8.47 -3.28 -1.77
N VAL A 114 -7.21 -3.35 -2.13
CA VAL A 114 -6.29 -2.24 -1.89
C VAL A 114 -6.68 -1.12 -2.84
N GLN A 115 -7.02 0.05 -2.32
CA GLN A 115 -7.29 1.19 -3.16
C GLN A 115 -6.00 1.92 -3.52
N SER A 116 -5.17 2.20 -2.53
CA SER A 116 -3.91 2.89 -2.74
C SER A 116 -2.91 2.59 -1.64
N VAL A 117 -1.65 2.75 -1.97
CA VAL A 117 -0.55 2.80 -1.01
C VAL A 117 0.27 4.04 -1.32
N SER A 118 0.43 4.90 -0.35
CA SER A 118 1.25 6.10 -0.45
C SER A 118 2.51 5.92 0.37
N VAL A 119 3.65 6.26 -0.21
CA VAL A 119 4.95 6.16 0.44
C VAL A 119 5.65 7.51 0.35
N GLY A 120 6.01 8.04 1.51
CA GLY A 120 6.76 9.28 1.61
C GLY A 120 8.20 9.02 1.99
N GLU A 121 9.16 9.50 1.20
CA GLU A 121 10.58 9.42 1.52
C GLU A 121 10.99 10.51 2.49
N ALA A 122 10.42 11.70 2.32
CA ALA A 122 10.73 12.87 3.09
C ALA A 122 9.48 13.72 3.22
N PRO A 123 9.43 14.68 4.17
CA PRO A 123 8.28 15.59 4.25
C PRO A 123 8.05 16.29 2.92
N GLY A 124 6.82 16.24 2.43
CA GLY A 124 6.42 16.87 1.19
C GLY A 124 6.69 16.08 -0.08
N CYS A 125 7.29 14.90 0.01
CA CYS A 125 7.60 14.07 -1.17
C CYS A 125 6.96 12.69 -1.01
N THR A 126 5.84 12.47 -1.67
CA THR A 126 5.05 11.24 -1.56
C THR A 126 4.73 10.69 -2.94
N ALA A 127 4.94 9.39 -3.11
CA ALA A 127 4.48 8.65 -4.28
C ALA A 127 3.30 7.78 -3.87
N THR A 128 2.30 7.70 -4.72
CA THR A 128 1.11 6.90 -4.46
C THR A 128 0.90 5.92 -5.60
N TYR A 129 0.82 4.65 -5.25
CA TYR A 129 0.36 3.60 -6.16
C TYR A 129 -1.14 3.44 -5.99
N ILE A 130 -1.87 3.60 -7.07
CA ILE A 130 -3.33 3.42 -7.09
C ILE A 130 -3.61 2.11 -7.81
N ASN A 131 -4.31 1.21 -7.12
CA ASN A 131 -4.68 -0.05 -7.73
C ASN A 131 -5.77 0.21 -8.77
N PRO A 132 -5.53 -0.12 -10.05
CA PRO A 132 -6.50 0.16 -11.12
C PRO A 132 -7.70 -0.77 -11.10
N PHE A 133 -7.64 -1.88 -10.35
CA PHE A 133 -8.73 -2.85 -10.34
C PHE A 133 -9.94 -2.32 -9.59
N THR A 134 -11.10 -2.55 -10.15
CA THR A 134 -12.37 -2.33 -9.45
C THR A 134 -12.59 -3.49 -8.47
N GLY A 135 -13.59 -3.38 -7.60
CA GLY A 135 -13.83 -4.36 -6.56
C GLY A 135 -14.07 -5.79 -7.02
N MET A 136 -14.31 -6.01 -8.31
CA MET A 136 -14.58 -7.35 -8.85
C MET A 136 -13.34 -8.04 -9.39
N GLU A 137 -12.24 -7.32 -9.54
CA GLU A 137 -11.01 -7.81 -10.17
C GLU A 137 -9.87 -7.79 -9.17
N ARG A 138 -9.14 -8.90 -9.11
CA ARG A 138 -8.03 -9.04 -8.19
C ARG A 138 -6.88 -9.77 -8.82
#